data_508ec8c57750899faff7fc6570233063
#
_entry.id   508ec8c57750899faff7fc6570233063
#
_cell.length_a   1.000
_cell.length_b   1.000
_cell.length_c   1.000
_cell.angle_alpha   90.00
_cell.angle_beta   90.00
_cell.angle_gamma   90.00
#
_symmetry.space_group_name_H-M   'P 1'
#
loop_
_entity.id
_entity.type
_entity.pdbx_description
1 polymer ?
#
loop_
_entity_poly.entity_id
_entity_poly.type
_entity_poly.pdbx_seq_one_letter_code
_entity_poly.pdbx_strand_id
1 'polypeptide(L)'
;MLSEGHEMTFAELTQKAWRERISMGERGFYATPGLDFDYATGKGSPFFYFTNGACVAEVTIDRFTGALTIDRLDVLMDIGKSINPGIDRGQLIGGLVQGIGWVTAEELKYNDKGALLSHSPTTYKIPNIQDIPDDLRLEFFENKLHDFNIRSSKAVAEPPLMLGLAVFCAVKNALSYLRPGEAVDLKLPATHEEILMRMEALRSATAMDGI
;
A
#
# COMPACT_ATOMS: atom_id res chain seq x y z
N MET A 1 28.71 -3.84 -25.85
CA MET A 1 29.92 -3.20 -26.36
C MET A 1 29.80 -3.13 -27.89
N LEU A 2 29.47 -1.97 -28.40
CA LEU A 2 29.56 -1.72 -29.85
C LEU A 2 31.01 -1.38 -30.11
N SER A 3 31.66 -2.17 -30.98
CA SER A 3 33.01 -1.84 -31.43
C SER A 3 32.98 -0.56 -32.28
N GLU A 4 33.95 0.30 -32.07
CA GLU A 4 34.07 1.57 -32.78
C GLU A 4 33.77 1.45 -34.27
N GLY A 5 32.77 2.19 -34.74
CA GLY A 5 32.58 2.53 -36.15
C GLY A 5 31.53 1.80 -36.96
N HIS A 6 30.68 0.95 -36.37
CA HIS A 6 29.57 0.31 -37.12
C HIS A 6 28.23 0.63 -36.47
N GLU A 7 27.48 1.56 -37.03
CA GLU A 7 26.08 1.77 -36.72
C GLU A 7 25.24 0.80 -37.58
N MET A 8 24.35 0.05 -36.91
CA MET A 8 23.35 -0.77 -37.59
C MET A 8 22.02 -0.68 -36.81
N THR A 9 20.93 -0.79 -37.52
CA THR A 9 19.59 -0.86 -36.89
C THR A 9 19.44 -2.15 -36.07
N PHE A 10 18.49 -2.16 -35.15
CA PHE A 10 18.18 -3.36 -34.38
C PHE A 10 17.75 -4.54 -35.30
N ALA A 11 17.01 -4.27 -36.37
CA ALA A 11 16.63 -5.28 -37.37
C ALA A 11 17.84 -5.90 -38.07
N GLU A 12 18.80 -5.10 -38.49
CA GLU A 12 20.04 -5.58 -39.10
C GLU A 12 20.88 -6.40 -38.13
N LEU A 13 20.98 -5.95 -36.88
CA LEU A 13 21.68 -6.67 -35.80
C LEU A 13 21.06 -8.06 -35.56
N THR A 14 19.73 -8.13 -35.41
CA THR A 14 19.06 -9.41 -35.18
C THR A 14 19.16 -10.33 -36.39
N GLN A 15 19.06 -9.81 -37.60
CA GLN A 15 19.27 -10.59 -38.82
C GLN A 15 20.69 -11.12 -38.95
N LYS A 16 21.68 -10.32 -38.59
CA LYS A 16 23.09 -10.74 -38.55
C LYS A 16 23.29 -11.85 -37.52
N ALA A 17 22.81 -11.66 -36.30
CA ALA A 17 22.87 -12.67 -35.24
C ALA A 17 22.24 -14.00 -35.67
N TRP A 18 21.10 -13.95 -36.36
CA TRP A 18 20.44 -15.14 -36.86
C TRP A 18 21.25 -15.87 -37.93
N ARG A 19 21.86 -15.12 -38.88
CA ARG A 19 22.73 -15.69 -39.93
C ARG A 19 23.98 -16.33 -39.34
N GLU A 20 24.52 -15.71 -38.30
CA GLU A 20 25.73 -16.19 -37.59
C GLU A 20 25.41 -17.29 -36.57
N ARG A 21 24.12 -17.68 -36.45
CA ARG A 21 23.62 -18.71 -35.53
C ARG A 21 23.90 -18.39 -34.05
N ILE A 22 23.91 -17.10 -33.69
CA ILE A 22 24.04 -16.64 -32.32
C ILE A 22 22.69 -16.83 -31.63
N SER A 23 22.69 -17.41 -30.42
CA SER A 23 21.47 -17.48 -29.60
C SER A 23 20.97 -16.07 -29.27
N MET A 24 19.71 -15.79 -29.59
CA MET A 24 19.05 -14.52 -29.27
C MET A 24 18.19 -14.62 -28.01
N GLY A 25 18.23 -15.74 -27.34
CA GLY A 25 17.57 -15.97 -26.05
C GLY A 25 18.59 -16.23 -24.97
N GLU A 26 18.35 -15.67 -23.79
CA GLU A 26 19.18 -15.86 -22.60
C GLU A 26 18.29 -16.09 -21.38
N ARG A 27 18.80 -16.86 -20.43
CA ARG A 27 18.13 -17.11 -19.15
C ARG A 27 18.91 -16.42 -18.04
N GLY A 28 18.30 -15.40 -17.43
CA GLY A 28 18.81 -14.81 -16.20
C GLY A 28 18.28 -15.59 -14.96
N PHE A 29 19.17 -15.81 -14.00
CA PHE A 29 18.80 -16.36 -12.70
C PHE A 29 19.51 -15.58 -11.59
N TYR A 30 18.78 -15.27 -10.53
CA TYR A 30 19.33 -14.62 -9.35
C TYR A 30 18.82 -15.34 -8.11
N ALA A 31 19.73 -15.83 -7.27
CA ALA A 31 19.43 -16.36 -5.96
C ALA A 31 19.76 -15.29 -4.92
N THR A 32 18.76 -14.85 -4.16
CA THR A 32 18.95 -13.87 -3.09
C THR A 32 19.89 -14.44 -2.03
N PRO A 33 21.02 -13.80 -1.73
CA PRO A 33 22.00 -14.32 -0.79
C PRO A 33 21.53 -14.16 0.66
N GLY A 34 22.02 -15.06 1.53
CA GLY A 34 21.85 -14.93 2.99
C GLY A 34 20.45 -15.19 3.50
N LEU A 35 19.56 -15.76 2.69
CA LEU A 35 18.26 -16.22 3.15
C LEU A 35 18.36 -17.62 3.71
N ASP A 36 17.90 -17.80 4.94
CA ASP A 36 17.79 -19.07 5.63
C ASP A 36 16.55 -19.04 6.53
N PHE A 37 15.69 -20.04 6.41
CA PHE A 37 14.49 -20.14 7.25
C PHE A 37 14.05 -21.59 7.40
N ASP A 38 14.03 -22.05 8.64
CA ASP A 38 13.49 -23.35 9.02
C ASP A 38 12.01 -23.22 9.39
N TYR A 39 11.14 -23.74 8.53
CA TYR A 39 9.69 -23.72 8.74
C TYR A 39 9.23 -24.57 9.94
N ALA A 40 9.99 -25.59 10.33
CA ALA A 40 9.63 -26.45 11.45
C ALA A 40 9.85 -25.76 12.81
N THR A 41 10.90 -24.98 12.91
CA THR A 41 11.26 -24.25 14.14
C THR A 41 10.86 -22.79 14.14
N GLY A 42 10.49 -22.22 12.98
CA GLY A 42 10.19 -20.80 12.81
C GLY A 42 11.41 -19.89 12.99
N LYS A 43 12.63 -20.41 12.81
CA LYS A 43 13.89 -19.69 13.02
C LYS A 43 14.65 -19.50 11.72
N GLY A 44 15.43 -18.41 11.67
CA GLY A 44 16.27 -18.07 10.52
C GLY A 44 16.20 -16.61 10.13
N SER A 45 16.73 -16.28 8.95
CA SER A 45 16.75 -14.94 8.33
C SER A 45 15.95 -14.94 7.04
N PRO A 46 14.60 -14.86 7.10
CA PRO A 46 13.74 -14.99 5.92
C PRO A 46 13.71 -13.73 5.03
N PHE A 47 14.24 -12.61 5.51
CA PHE A 47 14.16 -11.31 4.84
C PHE A 47 15.56 -10.80 4.45
N PHE A 48 15.68 -10.37 3.20
CA PHE A 48 16.94 -9.84 2.68
C PHE A 48 17.12 -8.36 2.99
N TYR A 49 16.03 -7.60 3.02
CA TYR A 49 16.00 -6.19 3.38
C TYR A 49 14.63 -5.81 3.93
N PHE A 50 14.54 -4.62 4.49
CA PHE A 50 13.30 -4.01 4.95
C PHE A 50 13.02 -2.74 4.16
N THR A 51 11.75 -2.49 3.89
CA THR A 51 11.25 -1.25 3.31
C THR A 51 10.61 -0.42 4.41
N ASN A 52 11.04 0.82 4.56
CA ASN A 52 10.54 1.73 5.58
C ASN A 52 9.73 2.83 4.91
N GLY A 53 8.66 3.26 5.56
CA GLY A 53 7.84 4.35 5.09
C GLY A 53 7.10 5.04 6.23
N ALA A 54 6.65 6.26 5.96
CA ALA A 54 5.80 7.03 6.84
C ALA A 54 4.65 7.64 6.05
N CYS A 55 3.47 7.70 6.67
CA CYS A 55 2.30 8.35 6.09
C CYS A 55 1.60 9.18 7.16
N VAL A 56 1.19 10.39 6.78
CA VAL A 56 0.32 11.25 7.58
C VAL A 56 -0.96 11.46 6.79
N ALA A 57 -2.10 11.29 7.46
CA ALA A 57 -3.42 11.45 6.87
C ALA A 57 -4.20 12.54 7.58
N GLU A 58 -4.89 13.37 6.80
CA GLU A 58 -5.89 14.33 7.26
C GLU A 58 -7.26 13.89 6.75
N VAL A 59 -8.25 13.86 7.65
CA VAL A 59 -9.59 13.36 7.33
C VAL A 59 -10.67 14.27 7.89
N THR A 60 -11.78 14.35 7.16
CA THR A 60 -13.03 14.96 7.61
C THR A 60 -14.12 13.89 7.71
N ILE A 61 -14.88 13.92 8.81
CA ILE A 61 -16.01 13.02 9.05
C ILE A 61 -17.30 13.83 9.16
N ASP A 62 -18.28 13.51 8.33
CA ASP A 62 -19.62 14.07 8.46
C ASP A 62 -20.30 13.49 9.70
N ARG A 63 -20.68 14.37 10.62
CA ARG A 63 -21.21 13.98 11.93
C ARG A 63 -22.61 13.38 11.91
N PHE A 64 -23.33 13.48 10.80
CA PHE A 64 -24.71 12.99 10.66
C PHE A 64 -24.80 11.69 9.89
N THR A 65 -23.84 11.46 8.98
CA THR A 65 -23.86 10.32 8.08
C THR A 65 -22.72 9.34 8.31
N GLY A 66 -21.67 9.76 9.05
CA GLY A 66 -20.45 8.99 9.19
C GLY A 66 -19.59 8.99 7.92
N ALA A 67 -19.95 9.78 6.90
CA ALA A 67 -19.19 9.84 5.65
C ALA A 67 -17.77 10.34 5.92
N LEU A 68 -16.80 9.58 5.40
CA LEU A 68 -15.38 9.86 5.51
C LEU A 68 -14.88 10.52 4.23
N THR A 69 -14.20 11.64 4.36
CA THR A 69 -13.40 12.26 3.30
C THR A 69 -11.94 12.24 3.73
N ILE A 70 -11.07 11.79 2.86
CA ILE A 70 -9.62 11.90 3.04
C ILE A 70 -9.20 13.21 2.38
N ASP A 71 -8.83 14.20 3.18
CA ASP A 71 -8.53 15.55 2.68
C ASP A 71 -7.10 15.61 2.12
N ARG A 72 -6.16 14.92 2.80
CA ARG A 72 -4.75 14.95 2.42
C ARG A 72 -4.00 13.69 2.87
N LEU A 73 -3.01 13.30 2.07
CA LEU A 73 -2.02 12.28 2.41
C LEU A 73 -0.61 12.79 2.10
N ASP A 74 0.28 12.74 3.08
CA ASP A 74 1.71 12.94 2.92
C ASP A 74 2.42 11.60 3.10
N VAL A 75 3.18 11.18 2.09
CA VAL A 75 3.81 9.86 2.03
C VAL A 75 5.29 9.99 1.75
N LEU A 76 6.12 9.37 2.58
CA LEU A 76 7.55 9.21 2.37
C LEU A 76 7.88 7.72 2.39
N MET A 77 8.54 7.22 1.34
CA MET A 77 8.83 5.79 1.19
C MET A 77 10.26 5.54 0.75
N ASP A 78 10.94 4.63 1.46
CA ASP A 78 12.24 4.10 1.08
C ASP A 78 12.08 2.93 0.11
N ILE A 79 12.29 3.20 -1.16
CA ILE A 79 12.31 2.18 -2.23
C ILE A 79 13.73 1.82 -2.68
N GLY A 80 14.74 2.20 -1.90
CA GLY A 80 16.12 2.16 -2.35
C GLY A 80 16.34 3.17 -3.49
N LYS A 81 17.01 2.73 -4.54
CA LYS A 81 17.19 3.53 -5.76
C LYS A 81 16.05 3.22 -6.75
N SER A 82 15.29 4.23 -7.12
CA SER A 82 14.24 4.08 -8.13
C SER A 82 14.81 3.59 -9.47
N ILE A 83 14.18 2.57 -10.05
CA ILE A 83 14.53 2.06 -11.38
C ILE A 83 13.84 2.89 -12.46
N ASN A 84 12.56 3.20 -12.23
CA ASN A 84 11.73 4.04 -13.09
C ASN A 84 10.78 4.87 -12.23
N PRO A 85 11.08 6.15 -11.97
CA PRO A 85 10.31 6.97 -11.04
C PRO A 85 8.81 7.07 -11.37
N GLY A 86 8.45 7.06 -12.66
CA GLY A 86 7.04 7.10 -13.08
C GLY A 86 6.29 5.82 -12.73
N ILE A 87 6.90 4.67 -13.00
CA ILE A 87 6.32 3.36 -12.67
C ILE A 87 6.31 3.18 -11.14
N ASP A 88 7.42 3.47 -10.47
CA ASP A 88 7.57 3.30 -9.03
C ASP A 88 6.54 4.13 -8.26
N ARG A 89 6.30 5.39 -8.70
CA ARG A 89 5.24 6.23 -8.15
C ARG A 89 3.86 5.61 -8.34
N GLY A 90 3.56 5.09 -9.53
CA GLY A 90 2.28 4.44 -9.82
C GLY A 90 2.07 3.19 -8.95
N GLN A 91 3.08 2.37 -8.76
CA GLN A 91 3.03 1.18 -7.90
C GLN A 91 2.79 1.57 -6.44
N LEU A 92 3.49 2.58 -5.94
CA LEU A 92 3.34 3.04 -4.56
C LEU A 92 1.93 3.57 -4.30
N ILE A 93 1.39 4.39 -5.20
CA ILE A 93 0.01 4.90 -5.09
C ILE A 93 -0.99 3.73 -5.14
N GLY A 94 -0.81 2.78 -6.06
CA GLY A 94 -1.69 1.62 -6.17
C GLY A 94 -1.72 0.77 -4.90
N GLY A 95 -0.57 0.47 -4.31
CA GLY A 95 -0.48 -0.27 -3.04
C GLY A 95 -1.09 0.51 -1.86
N LEU A 96 -0.83 1.82 -1.78
CA LEU A 96 -1.42 2.69 -0.75
C LEU A 96 -2.95 2.72 -0.84
N VAL A 97 -3.50 2.91 -2.05
CA VAL A 97 -4.96 2.96 -2.27
C VAL A 97 -5.61 1.63 -1.92
N GLN A 98 -4.97 0.51 -2.21
CA GLN A 98 -5.43 -0.81 -1.77
C GLN A 98 -5.47 -0.89 -0.23
N GLY A 99 -4.45 -0.37 0.46
CA GLY A 99 -4.42 -0.28 1.92
C GLY A 99 -5.54 0.60 2.48
N ILE A 100 -5.84 1.73 1.83
CA ILE A 100 -6.97 2.60 2.18
C ILE A 100 -8.29 1.84 2.05
N GLY A 101 -8.50 1.12 0.94
CA GLY A 101 -9.70 0.30 0.75
C GLY A 101 -9.87 -0.74 1.84
N TRP A 102 -8.80 -1.45 2.18
CA TRP A 102 -8.78 -2.44 3.24
C TRP A 102 -9.23 -1.87 4.59
N VAL A 103 -8.81 -0.65 4.94
CA VAL A 103 -9.14 -0.06 6.24
C VAL A 103 -10.45 0.72 6.27
N THR A 104 -11.08 1.02 5.09
CA THR A 104 -12.27 1.88 5.03
C THR A 104 -13.51 1.26 4.40
N ALA A 105 -13.37 0.46 3.32
CA ALA A 105 -14.50 0.08 2.48
C ALA A 105 -14.62 -1.42 2.20
N GLU A 106 -13.52 -2.17 2.24
CA GLU A 106 -13.47 -3.57 1.83
C GLU A 106 -13.96 -4.50 2.95
N GLU A 107 -15.30 -4.61 3.07
CA GLU A 107 -15.95 -5.38 4.13
C GLU A 107 -16.33 -6.78 3.66
N LEU A 108 -15.88 -7.80 4.38
CA LEU A 108 -16.27 -9.19 4.16
C LEU A 108 -17.51 -9.52 5.02
N LYS A 109 -18.66 -9.69 4.37
CA LYS A 109 -19.92 -10.04 5.03
C LYS A 109 -20.24 -11.51 4.80
N TYR A 110 -20.54 -12.22 5.88
CA TYR A 110 -20.96 -13.62 5.87
C TYR A 110 -22.37 -13.75 6.42
N ASN A 111 -23.14 -14.72 5.91
CA ASN A 111 -24.41 -15.08 6.51
C ASN A 111 -24.21 -16.07 7.68
N ASP A 112 -25.32 -16.38 8.38
CA ASP A 112 -25.30 -17.29 9.54
C ASP A 112 -24.80 -18.72 9.22
N LYS A 113 -24.75 -19.10 7.95
CA LYS A 113 -24.23 -20.38 7.46
C LYS A 113 -22.77 -20.33 7.03
N GLY A 114 -22.11 -19.17 7.20
CA GLY A 114 -20.72 -18.96 6.80
C GLY A 114 -20.50 -18.73 5.30
N ALA A 115 -21.57 -18.52 4.50
CA ALA A 115 -21.42 -18.19 3.10
C ALA A 115 -21.07 -16.70 2.94
N LEU A 116 -20.05 -16.40 2.14
CA LEU A 116 -19.61 -15.02 1.83
C LEU A 116 -20.67 -14.32 0.97
N LEU A 117 -21.17 -13.18 1.41
CA LEU A 117 -22.15 -12.35 0.72
C LEU A 117 -21.46 -11.30 -0.19
N SER A 118 -20.32 -10.79 0.23
CA SER A 118 -19.52 -9.81 -0.53
C SER A 118 -18.53 -10.51 -1.48
N HIS A 119 -19.05 -11.30 -2.42
CA HIS A 119 -18.25 -12.18 -3.30
C HIS A 119 -18.15 -11.71 -4.75
N SER A 120 -18.63 -10.52 -5.06
CA SER A 120 -18.65 -10.00 -6.43
C SER A 120 -18.38 -8.50 -6.49
N PRO A 121 -17.99 -7.94 -7.64
CA PRO A 121 -17.77 -6.50 -7.78
C PRO A 121 -18.97 -5.61 -7.42
N THR A 122 -20.18 -6.18 -7.42
CA THR A 122 -21.41 -5.45 -7.05
C THR A 122 -21.68 -5.45 -5.55
N THR A 123 -21.05 -6.34 -4.79
CA THR A 123 -21.28 -6.52 -3.36
C THR A 123 -20.02 -6.29 -2.51
N TYR A 124 -18.86 -6.18 -3.15
CA TYR A 124 -17.58 -5.90 -2.52
C TYR A 124 -17.00 -4.59 -3.06
N LYS A 125 -17.05 -3.53 -2.25
CA LYS A 125 -16.55 -2.21 -2.65
C LYS A 125 -15.02 -2.18 -2.54
N ILE A 126 -14.37 -1.88 -3.66
CA ILE A 126 -12.95 -1.51 -3.69
C ILE A 126 -12.82 -0.02 -3.98
N PRO A 127 -11.72 0.63 -3.61
CA PRO A 127 -11.46 2.02 -3.96
C PRO A 127 -11.48 2.25 -5.47
N ASN A 128 -11.96 3.40 -5.87
CA ASN A 128 -11.88 3.90 -7.24
C ASN A 128 -11.10 5.23 -7.27
N ILE A 129 -10.98 5.84 -8.43
CA ILE A 129 -10.19 7.07 -8.60
C ILE A 129 -10.72 8.24 -7.76
N GLN A 130 -12.00 8.26 -7.41
CA GLN A 130 -12.62 9.33 -6.60
C GLN A 130 -12.38 9.13 -5.10
N ASP A 131 -11.94 7.95 -4.68
CA ASP A 131 -11.60 7.66 -3.28
C ASP A 131 -10.14 8.09 -2.95
N ILE A 132 -9.38 8.56 -3.95
CA ILE A 132 -8.03 9.10 -3.77
C ILE A 132 -8.13 10.61 -3.50
N PRO A 133 -7.48 11.14 -2.44
CA PRO A 133 -7.51 12.57 -2.17
C PRO A 133 -6.80 13.37 -3.28
N ASP A 134 -7.31 14.55 -3.60
CA ASP A 134 -6.68 15.47 -4.56
C ASP A 134 -5.31 15.95 -4.06
N ASP A 135 -5.15 16.15 -2.72
CA ASP A 135 -3.88 16.51 -2.09
C ASP A 135 -3.10 15.27 -1.64
N LEU A 136 -2.53 14.55 -2.61
CA LEU A 136 -1.64 13.42 -2.37
C LEU A 136 -0.19 13.81 -2.66
N ARG A 137 0.59 13.97 -1.60
CA ARG A 137 2.02 14.30 -1.64
C ARG A 137 2.84 13.06 -1.38
N LEU A 138 3.65 12.67 -2.36
CA LEU A 138 4.43 11.45 -2.30
C LEU A 138 5.87 11.73 -2.70
N GLU A 139 6.78 11.38 -1.78
CA GLU A 139 8.22 11.51 -1.97
C GLU A 139 8.91 10.16 -1.74
N PHE A 140 9.98 9.94 -2.49
CA PHE A 140 10.88 8.82 -2.26
C PHE A 140 12.02 9.26 -1.35
N PHE A 141 12.27 8.47 -0.30
CA PHE A 141 13.46 8.64 0.52
C PHE A 141 14.68 8.06 -0.21
N GLU A 142 15.64 8.90 -0.52
CA GLU A 142 16.88 8.46 -1.16
C GLU A 142 17.79 7.73 -0.15
N ASN A 143 17.74 6.39 -0.16
CA ASN A 143 18.56 5.56 0.72
C ASN A 143 19.91 5.24 0.07
N LYS A 144 20.94 5.98 0.45
CA LYS A 144 22.32 5.80 -0.07
C LYS A 144 23.04 4.60 0.53
N LEU A 145 22.50 3.99 1.59
CA LEU A 145 23.14 2.87 2.30
C LEU A 145 22.68 1.51 1.76
N HIS A 146 21.68 1.49 0.89
CA HIS A 146 21.17 0.26 0.31
C HIS A 146 21.89 -0.02 -1.03
N ASP A 147 22.98 -0.76 -1.00
CA ASP A 147 23.83 -1.05 -2.16
C ASP A 147 23.97 -2.55 -2.50
N PHE A 148 23.36 -3.43 -1.73
CA PHE A 148 23.55 -4.87 -1.80
C PHE A 148 22.50 -5.62 -2.65
N ASN A 149 21.43 -4.97 -3.09
CA ASN A 149 20.43 -5.56 -3.97
C ASN A 149 20.63 -5.13 -5.43
N ILE A 150 19.99 -5.81 -6.38
CA ILE A 150 20.05 -5.48 -7.81
C ILE A 150 19.67 -4.01 -7.99
N ARG A 151 20.59 -3.25 -8.61
CA ARG A 151 20.47 -1.80 -8.85
C ARG A 151 20.17 -0.98 -7.58
N SER A 152 20.47 -1.49 -6.42
CA SER A 152 20.17 -0.86 -5.12
C SER A 152 18.66 -0.56 -4.93
N SER A 153 17.79 -1.30 -5.60
CA SER A 153 16.32 -1.13 -5.51
C SER A 153 15.73 -1.93 -4.38
N LYS A 154 14.55 -1.51 -3.93
CA LYS A 154 13.70 -2.25 -3.00
C LYS A 154 12.31 -2.49 -3.63
N ALA A 155 11.50 -3.35 -3.02
CA ALA A 155 10.12 -3.56 -3.43
C ALA A 155 9.29 -2.27 -3.29
N VAL A 156 8.43 -1.99 -4.27
CA VAL A 156 7.63 -0.76 -4.32
C VAL A 156 6.12 -1.02 -4.33
N ALA A 157 5.68 -2.23 -4.72
CA ALA A 157 4.27 -2.51 -4.97
C ALA A 157 3.49 -2.86 -3.69
N GLU A 158 3.99 -3.77 -2.87
CA GLU A 158 3.29 -4.33 -1.71
C GLU A 158 3.50 -3.52 -0.41
N PRO A 159 4.72 -3.05 -0.10
CA PRO A 159 4.97 -2.38 1.18
C PRO A 159 4.09 -1.15 1.44
N PRO A 160 3.68 -0.34 0.45
CA PRO A 160 2.81 0.81 0.65
C PRO A 160 1.42 0.50 1.21
N LEU A 161 0.93 -0.74 1.08
CA LEU A 161 -0.36 -1.16 1.63
C LEU A 161 -0.49 -0.80 3.11
N MET A 162 0.55 -1.05 3.89
CA MET A 162 0.55 -0.79 5.33
C MET A 162 0.43 0.71 5.67
N LEU A 163 0.79 1.60 4.76
CA LEU A 163 0.65 3.05 4.96
C LEU A 163 -0.81 3.50 4.98
N GLY A 164 -1.74 2.72 4.42
CA GLY A 164 -3.18 2.94 4.53
C GLY A 164 -3.70 2.98 5.97
N LEU A 165 -2.99 2.35 6.92
CA LEU A 165 -3.31 2.42 8.35
C LEU A 165 -3.29 3.85 8.90
N ALA A 166 -2.57 4.79 8.26
CA ALA A 166 -2.59 6.20 8.66
C ALA A 166 -4.00 6.80 8.57
N VAL A 167 -4.79 6.41 7.57
CA VAL A 167 -6.19 6.84 7.44
C VAL A 167 -7.04 6.31 8.58
N PHE A 168 -6.91 5.03 8.91
CA PHE A 168 -7.61 4.45 10.05
C PHE A 168 -7.25 5.14 11.37
N CYS A 169 -5.96 5.42 11.58
CA CYS A 169 -5.49 6.16 12.75
C CYS A 169 -6.03 7.58 12.80
N ALA A 170 -6.13 8.27 11.65
CA ALA A 170 -6.71 9.61 11.56
C ALA A 170 -8.20 9.61 11.91
N VAL A 171 -8.97 8.63 11.39
CA VAL A 171 -10.39 8.44 11.76
C VAL A 171 -10.52 8.20 13.27
N LYS A 172 -9.73 7.28 13.81
CA LYS A 172 -9.74 6.99 15.26
C LYS A 172 -9.38 8.22 16.09
N ASN A 173 -8.40 9.01 15.65
CA ASN A 173 -8.04 10.26 16.28
C ASN A 173 -9.19 11.29 16.22
N ALA A 174 -9.83 11.46 15.06
CA ALA A 174 -10.98 12.36 14.93
C ALA A 174 -12.12 11.99 15.90
N LEU A 175 -12.43 10.70 16.03
CA LEU A 175 -13.46 10.21 16.95
C LEU A 175 -13.08 10.41 18.42
N SER A 176 -11.80 10.39 18.78
CA SER A 176 -11.35 10.58 20.16
C SER A 176 -11.67 11.95 20.74
N TYR A 177 -11.90 12.96 19.89
CA TYR A 177 -12.34 14.29 20.32
C TYR A 177 -13.78 14.33 20.84
N LEU A 178 -14.58 13.31 20.52
CA LEU A 178 -15.96 13.21 21.07
C LEU A 178 -15.94 12.82 22.55
N ARG A 179 -14.91 12.11 22.99
CA ARG A 179 -14.72 11.69 24.39
C ARG A 179 -13.23 11.66 24.76
N PRO A 180 -12.66 12.81 25.09
CA PRO A 180 -11.24 12.92 25.40
C PRO A 180 -10.84 12.04 26.59
N GLY A 181 -9.73 11.32 26.46
CA GLY A 181 -9.18 10.45 27.49
C GLY A 181 -9.67 9.00 27.42
N GLU A 182 -10.65 8.67 26.56
CA GLU A 182 -11.10 7.31 26.35
C GLU A 182 -10.54 6.68 25.07
N ALA A 183 -10.33 5.37 25.14
CA ALA A 183 -9.93 4.60 23.97
C ALA A 183 -11.14 4.43 23.02
N VAL A 184 -10.94 4.81 21.76
CA VAL A 184 -11.94 4.57 20.71
C VAL A 184 -11.82 3.13 20.22
N ASP A 185 -12.86 2.33 20.45
CA ASP A 185 -12.99 0.97 19.91
C ASP A 185 -13.62 1.05 18.51
N LEU A 186 -12.80 1.23 17.47
CA LEU A 186 -13.18 1.30 16.07
C LEU A 186 -12.80 -0.01 15.37
N LYS A 187 -13.74 -0.62 14.66
CA LYS A 187 -13.52 -1.85 13.90
C LYS A 187 -12.93 -1.57 12.52
N LEU A 188 -12.24 -2.57 11.96
CA LEU A 188 -11.80 -2.60 10.58
C LEU A 188 -12.74 -3.48 9.73
N PRO A 189 -13.12 -3.02 8.55
CA PRO A 189 -12.90 -1.68 8.00
C PRO A 189 -13.74 -0.62 8.69
N ALA A 190 -13.22 0.62 8.80
CA ALA A 190 -13.94 1.78 9.31
C ALA A 190 -14.92 2.29 8.24
N THR A 191 -15.96 1.53 7.94
CA THR A 191 -17.03 1.94 7.02
C THR A 191 -17.78 3.16 7.55
N HIS A 192 -18.49 3.87 6.68
CA HIS A 192 -19.32 5.01 7.10
C HIS A 192 -20.33 4.60 8.18
N GLU A 193 -20.88 3.39 8.07
CA GLU A 193 -21.78 2.81 9.09
C GLU A 193 -21.07 2.61 10.43
N GLU A 194 -19.89 1.96 10.42
CA GLU A 194 -19.10 1.75 11.65
C GLU A 194 -18.72 3.09 12.30
N ILE A 195 -18.28 4.07 11.50
CA ILE A 195 -17.94 5.41 12.00
C ILE A 195 -19.17 6.06 12.65
N LEU A 196 -20.33 6.06 11.98
CA LEU A 196 -21.56 6.64 12.50
C LEU A 196 -21.99 5.99 13.80
N MET A 197 -22.06 4.66 13.84
CA MET A 197 -22.46 3.90 15.04
C MET A 197 -21.51 4.15 16.21
N ARG A 198 -20.20 4.28 15.92
CA ARG A 198 -19.22 4.60 16.94
C ARG A 198 -19.36 6.02 17.49
N MET A 199 -19.62 7.00 16.61
CA MET A 199 -19.92 8.37 17.06
C MET A 199 -21.13 8.43 17.98
N GLU A 200 -22.22 7.73 17.63
CA GLU A 200 -23.44 7.69 18.45
C GLU A 200 -23.18 7.02 19.82
N ALA A 201 -22.41 5.93 19.85
CA ALA A 201 -22.04 5.27 21.10
C ALA A 201 -21.23 6.20 22.03
N LEU A 202 -20.25 6.93 21.48
CA LEU A 202 -19.42 7.87 22.24
C LEU A 202 -20.25 9.04 22.79
N ARG A 203 -21.19 9.59 22.01
CA ARG A 203 -22.08 10.68 22.44
C ARG A 203 -23.04 10.25 23.54
N SER A 204 -23.64 9.05 23.39
CA SER A 204 -24.60 8.52 24.35
C SER A 204 -23.95 8.27 25.70
N ALA A 205 -22.73 7.77 25.72
CA ALA A 205 -21.96 7.57 26.97
C ALA A 205 -21.66 8.91 27.67
N THR A 206 -21.34 9.98 26.93
CA THR A 206 -21.12 11.31 27.50
C THR A 206 -22.40 11.87 28.16
N ALA A 207 -23.56 11.60 27.58
CA ALA A 207 -24.83 12.05 28.15
C ALA A 207 -25.18 11.35 29.47
N MET A 208 -24.73 10.12 29.69
CA MET A 208 -24.96 9.34 30.91
C MET A 208 -24.03 9.73 32.07
N ASP A 209 -22.82 10.19 31.77
CA ASP A 209 -21.84 10.60 32.79
C ASP A 209 -22.11 12.03 33.32
N GLY A 210 -23.02 12.78 32.71
CA GLY A 210 -23.44 14.14 33.10
C GLY A 210 -24.69 14.23 33.94
N ILE A 211 -25.27 13.07 34.35
CA ILE A 211 -26.41 12.98 35.29
C ILE A 211 -25.89 12.49 36.64
#